data_57ba5c9489c41fdb86af04dad11dfaf1
#
_entry.id   57ba5c9489c41fdb86af04dad11dfaf1
#
_cell.length_a   1.000
_cell.length_b   1.000
_cell.length_c   1.000
_cell.angle_alpha   90.00
_cell.angle_beta   90.00
_cell.angle_gamma   90.00
#
_symmetry.space_group_name_H-M   'P 1'
#
loop_
_entity.id
_entity.type
_entity.pdbx_description
1 polymer ?
#
loop_
_entity_poly.entity_id
_entity_poly.type
_entity_poly.pdbx_seq_one_letter_code
_entity_poly.pdbx_strand_id
1 'polypeptide(L)'
;GISFAALLPCRGNQKEGGTHVKLTRHNGRAGKNGVYNPKHNDRSFDIANSEHIDEERAKQNLYWDCYNGFRNFKNPDKENELSATFEDVEQLFYRQRYRDFVTGQNERNVKNRHPERNKETGDLLKSKKTCPEETVYQIGTLDNHVPPELLIEIVTEFMEIVNERFGSHVHILNWALHLDESTPHIHERHVFDCENQYGEIAPQQEKALEALGFELPEPEKPVGRKNNRKMTFDSACRVLLFDVAKKHGLQLEEEPEYGGRAYLEKQDYILFKQKEQLAAQEQKLEELTMKIEDVEALVDEVADIAYDKAVEVVADTVKLETHKEDIKLVEQSKAWVLSPERKASKKEVEYAVKRLDGVIARITNAMKSTIQKIQTTLMKPEVKKAGTEQIKKKAKSSIIEQLSRKKKEMAEREVSRTIPAKSKKQDMEL
;
A
#
# COMPACT_ATOMS: atom_id res chain seq x y z
N GLY A 1 7.09 13.42 12.57
CA GLY A 1 8.14 14.42 12.68
C GLY A 1 8.45 14.73 14.14
N ILE A 2 9.51 14.11 14.67
CA ILE A 2 10.05 14.51 15.99
C ILE A 2 11.15 15.54 15.68
N SER A 3 10.96 16.77 16.17
CA SER A 3 11.91 17.86 16.00
C SER A 3 13.24 17.51 16.70
N PHE A 4 14.32 17.45 15.95
CA PHE A 4 15.70 17.19 16.40
C PHE A 4 16.25 18.23 17.40
N ALA A 5 15.61 19.38 17.54
CA ALA A 5 16.05 20.48 18.41
C ALA A 5 16.07 20.16 19.92
N ALA A 6 15.50 19.03 20.34
CA ALA A 6 15.35 18.68 21.76
C ALA A 6 16.46 17.75 22.32
N LEU A 7 17.36 17.25 21.50
CA LEU A 7 18.36 16.22 21.90
C LEU A 7 19.82 16.72 22.00
N LEU A 8 20.10 17.98 21.61
CA LEU A 8 21.47 18.48 21.57
C LEU A 8 21.67 19.72 22.45
N PRO A 9 22.77 19.84 23.19
CA PRO A 9 23.11 21.03 23.97
C PRO A 9 23.48 22.22 23.09
N CYS A 10 23.15 23.42 23.55
CA CYS A 10 23.22 24.73 22.90
C CYS A 10 24.44 24.98 22.00
N ARG A 11 24.14 25.59 20.83
CA ARG A 11 25.10 26.11 19.84
C ARG A 11 26.26 26.88 20.46
N GLY A 12 27.47 26.35 20.31
CA GLY A 12 28.70 27.09 20.54
C GLY A 12 28.92 28.09 19.39
N ASN A 13 29.40 29.30 19.71
CA ASN A 13 29.72 30.37 18.78
C ASN A 13 30.65 29.89 17.66
N GLN A 14 30.15 29.88 16.43
CA GLN A 14 31.01 29.69 15.24
C GLN A 14 31.93 30.92 15.06
N LYS A 15 33.21 30.70 14.95
CA LYS A 15 34.14 31.72 14.48
C LYS A 15 33.88 31.96 12.99
N GLU A 16 33.55 33.19 12.65
CA GLU A 16 33.54 33.70 11.28
C GLU A 16 35.01 33.68 10.71
N GLY A 17 35.30 32.64 10.01
CA GLY A 17 36.53 32.49 9.22
C GLY A 17 36.27 31.40 8.21
N GLY A 18 35.94 31.79 6.96
CA GLY A 18 35.54 30.90 5.90
C GLY A 18 36.63 29.92 5.48
N THR A 19 36.83 28.86 6.23
CA THR A 19 37.65 27.73 5.79
C THR A 19 36.79 26.81 4.92
N HIS A 20 37.23 26.66 3.66
CA HIS A 20 36.61 25.68 2.76
C HIS A 20 36.80 24.27 3.34
N VAL A 21 35.75 23.47 3.29
CA VAL A 21 35.72 22.11 3.86
C VAL A 21 35.56 21.10 2.74
N LYS A 22 36.27 19.98 2.82
CA LYS A 22 36.15 18.88 1.86
C LYS A 22 34.96 18.01 2.22
N LEU A 23 34.04 17.79 1.25
CA LEU A 23 32.94 16.85 1.40
C LEU A 23 33.28 15.54 0.70
N THR A 24 33.16 14.45 1.44
CA THR A 24 33.48 13.10 0.97
C THR A 24 32.21 12.23 1.02
N ARG A 25 31.94 11.54 -0.08
CA ARG A 25 30.93 10.48 -0.20
C ARG A 25 31.56 9.31 -0.95
N HIS A 26 31.82 8.22 -0.24
CA HIS A 26 32.35 6.98 -0.81
C HIS A 26 31.33 5.86 -0.66
N ASN A 27 31.18 5.04 -1.68
CA ASN A 27 30.28 3.91 -1.64
C ASN A 27 30.91 2.65 -2.22
N GLY A 28 30.43 1.50 -1.77
CA GLY A 28 30.86 0.19 -2.23
C GLY A 28 30.07 -0.95 -1.59
N ARG A 29 30.29 -2.15 -2.10
CA ARG A 29 29.64 -3.37 -1.60
C ARG A 29 30.61 -4.38 -1.06
N ALA A 30 31.84 -4.31 -1.49
CA ALA A 30 32.87 -5.30 -1.15
C ALA A 30 34.24 -4.72 -1.27
N GLY A 31 35.09 -5.12 -0.34
CA GLY A 31 36.52 -4.83 -0.34
C GLY A 31 37.35 -6.08 -0.67
N LYS A 32 38.62 -6.03 -0.25
CA LYS A 32 39.61 -7.11 -0.42
C LYS A 32 39.16 -8.41 0.26
N ASN A 33 38.46 -8.29 1.39
CA ASN A 33 38.03 -9.43 2.24
C ASN A 33 36.60 -9.92 1.92
N GLY A 34 36.01 -9.51 0.81
CA GLY A 34 34.63 -9.91 0.44
C GLY A 34 33.61 -8.80 0.59
N VAL A 35 32.33 -9.16 0.81
CA VAL A 35 31.23 -8.25 1.04
C VAL A 35 31.41 -7.51 2.38
N TYR A 36 31.07 -6.22 2.42
CA TYR A 36 31.14 -5.45 3.66
C TYR A 36 30.16 -6.00 4.70
N ASN A 37 30.61 -6.04 5.96
CA ASN A 37 29.84 -6.56 7.06
C ASN A 37 29.33 -5.39 7.94
N PRO A 38 28.06 -5.35 8.30
CA PRO A 38 27.48 -4.29 9.14
C PRO A 38 28.02 -4.25 10.58
N LYS A 39 28.71 -5.32 11.05
CA LYS A 39 29.27 -5.40 12.41
C LYS A 39 30.26 -4.28 12.74
N HIS A 40 30.99 -3.78 11.74
CA HIS A 40 31.85 -2.62 11.94
C HIS A 40 31.02 -1.37 12.28
N ASN A 41 29.87 -1.23 11.65
CA ASN A 41 29.05 -0.02 11.75
C ASN A 41 28.34 0.10 13.11
N ASP A 42 27.84 -1.01 13.66
CA ASP A 42 27.14 -1.04 14.96
C ASP A 42 28.06 -1.47 16.13
N ARG A 43 29.37 -1.60 15.87
CA ARG A 43 30.36 -2.06 16.87
C ARG A 43 30.01 -3.40 17.53
N SER A 44 29.28 -4.27 16.82
CA SER A 44 28.92 -5.61 17.32
C SER A 44 30.08 -6.62 17.21
N PHE A 45 31.28 -6.18 17.57
CA PHE A 45 32.51 -6.98 17.70
C PHE A 45 33.34 -6.50 18.88
N ASP A 46 34.36 -7.25 19.27
CA ASP A 46 35.28 -6.86 20.35
C ASP A 46 36.14 -5.66 19.93
N ILE A 47 35.79 -4.46 20.43
CA ILE A 47 36.50 -3.21 20.13
C ILE A 47 37.75 -3.00 20.99
N ALA A 48 37.89 -3.73 22.11
CA ALA A 48 39.03 -3.55 23.06
C ALA A 48 40.38 -3.83 22.42
N ASN A 49 40.43 -4.61 21.35
CA ASN A 49 41.66 -4.94 20.60
C ASN A 49 41.82 -4.14 19.31
N SER A 50 41.04 -3.07 19.10
CA SER A 50 41.09 -2.27 17.86
C SER A 50 41.97 -1.04 18.08
N GLU A 51 43.12 -0.95 17.39
CA GLU A 51 44.10 0.14 17.52
C GLU A 51 43.58 1.54 17.13
N HIS A 52 42.43 1.59 16.40
CA HIS A 52 41.89 2.83 15.81
C HIS A 52 40.56 3.28 16.42
N ILE A 53 40.03 2.55 17.40
CA ILE A 53 38.76 2.83 18.03
C ILE A 53 38.98 3.22 19.50
N ASP A 54 38.44 4.37 19.87
CA ASP A 54 38.44 4.83 21.27
C ASP A 54 37.19 4.29 21.97
N GLU A 55 37.35 3.37 22.90
CA GLU A 55 36.26 2.68 23.60
C GLU A 55 35.35 3.61 24.39
N GLU A 56 35.90 4.67 25.01
CA GLU A 56 35.07 5.66 25.75
C GLU A 56 34.28 6.56 24.80
N ARG A 57 34.85 6.91 23.65
CA ARG A 57 34.16 7.67 22.62
C ARG A 57 33.13 6.84 21.88
N ALA A 58 33.31 5.53 21.76
CA ALA A 58 32.35 4.62 21.14
C ALA A 58 30.96 4.65 21.81
N LYS A 59 30.93 4.97 23.13
CA LYS A 59 29.68 5.16 23.88
C LYS A 59 28.87 6.38 23.42
N GLN A 60 29.45 7.25 22.63
CA GLN A 60 28.83 8.45 22.08
C GLN A 60 28.35 8.26 20.64
N ASN A 61 28.69 7.14 20.01
CA ASN A 61 28.22 6.80 18.68
C ASN A 61 26.69 6.79 18.63
N LEU A 62 26.13 7.20 17.50
CA LEU A 62 24.69 7.16 17.28
C LEU A 62 24.36 6.12 16.22
N TYR A 63 23.24 5.42 16.43
CA TYR A 63 22.82 4.34 15.57
C TYR A 63 21.32 4.51 15.21
N TRP A 64 21.01 4.22 13.97
CA TRP A 64 19.64 4.22 13.46
C TRP A 64 19.41 3.02 12.56
N ASP A 65 18.20 2.46 12.60
CA ASP A 65 17.77 1.46 11.66
C ASP A 65 16.30 1.64 11.23
N CYS A 66 15.94 1.06 10.09
CA CYS A 66 14.65 1.25 9.45
C CYS A 66 13.44 0.67 10.22
N TYR A 67 13.66 -0.17 11.24
CA TYR A 67 12.60 -0.76 12.05
C TYR A 67 12.43 -0.06 13.40
N ASN A 68 13.53 0.29 14.03
CA ASN A 68 13.53 0.81 15.40
C ASN A 68 13.77 2.32 15.48
N GLY A 69 14.22 2.95 14.38
CA GLY A 69 14.64 4.34 14.39
C GLY A 69 15.94 4.53 15.16
N PHE A 70 16.06 5.63 15.90
CA PHE A 70 17.24 5.88 16.74
C PHE A 70 17.30 4.91 17.91
N ARG A 71 18.48 4.30 18.08
CA ARG A 71 18.79 3.44 19.23
C ARG A 71 19.47 4.25 20.32
N ASN A 72 18.82 4.34 21.48
CA ASN A 72 19.44 4.88 22.68
C ASN A 72 20.14 3.75 23.46
N PHE A 73 21.45 3.64 23.31
CA PHE A 73 22.28 2.76 24.16
C PHE A 73 22.46 3.27 25.60
N LYS A 74 21.85 4.38 25.98
CA LYS A 74 22.01 5.02 27.28
C LYS A 74 21.02 4.56 28.36
N ASN A 75 20.26 3.49 28.17
CA ASN A 75 19.34 2.99 29.19
C ASN A 75 19.86 1.68 29.80
N PRO A 76 20.69 1.74 30.89
CA PRO A 76 21.24 0.55 31.53
C PRO A 76 20.16 -0.35 32.14
N ASP A 77 18.93 0.13 32.32
CA ASP A 77 17.81 -0.65 32.84
C ASP A 77 17.16 -1.59 31.78
N LYS A 78 17.62 -1.55 30.52
CA LYS A 78 17.20 -2.44 29.42
C LYS A 78 18.26 -3.44 28.99
N GLU A 79 19.22 -3.77 29.83
CA GLU A 79 20.27 -4.77 29.57
C GLU A 79 19.75 -6.19 29.22
N ASN A 80 18.44 -6.44 29.35
CA ASN A 80 17.82 -7.75 29.06
C ASN A 80 17.03 -7.81 27.73
N GLU A 81 16.88 -6.72 26.99
CA GLU A 81 16.39 -6.82 25.61
C GLU A 81 17.62 -6.91 24.69
N LEU A 82 17.87 -8.10 24.11
CA LEU A 82 18.84 -8.29 23.03
C LEU A 82 18.54 -7.25 21.94
N SER A 83 19.29 -6.16 21.95
CA SER A 83 19.21 -5.15 20.90
C SER A 83 19.61 -5.83 19.59
N ALA A 84 18.68 -5.90 18.63
CA ALA A 84 18.96 -6.48 17.33
C ALA A 84 20.17 -5.77 16.68
N THR A 85 21.15 -6.52 16.20
CA THR A 85 22.31 -5.95 15.49
C THR A 85 21.88 -5.42 14.10
N PHE A 86 22.75 -4.63 13.47
CA PHE A 86 22.51 -4.25 12.07
C PHE A 86 22.44 -5.47 11.14
N GLU A 87 23.18 -6.52 11.46
CA GLU A 87 23.09 -7.80 10.74
C GLU A 87 21.68 -8.43 10.86
N ASP A 88 21.08 -8.41 12.06
CA ASP A 88 19.72 -8.91 12.28
C ASP A 88 18.68 -8.07 11.52
N VAL A 89 18.85 -6.75 11.51
CA VAL A 89 18.00 -5.82 10.76
C VAL A 89 18.04 -6.11 9.27
N GLU A 90 19.24 -6.26 8.69
CA GLU A 90 19.40 -6.59 7.27
C GLU A 90 18.82 -7.96 6.93
N GLN A 91 19.06 -8.98 7.77
CA GLN A 91 18.48 -10.30 7.60
C GLN A 91 16.94 -10.28 7.66
N LEU A 92 16.37 -9.51 8.59
CA LEU A 92 14.93 -9.35 8.71
C LEU A 92 14.34 -8.66 7.47
N PHE A 93 14.96 -7.55 7.02
CA PHE A 93 14.53 -6.84 5.82
C PHE A 93 14.53 -7.74 4.59
N TYR A 94 15.64 -8.46 4.35
CA TYR A 94 15.76 -9.37 3.21
C TYR A 94 14.76 -10.52 3.28
N ARG A 95 14.51 -11.06 4.47
CA ARG A 95 13.52 -12.12 4.68
C ARG A 95 12.09 -11.64 4.38
N GLN A 96 11.75 -10.44 4.80
CA GLN A 96 10.41 -9.88 4.57
C GLN A 96 10.22 -9.46 3.12
N ARG A 97 11.20 -8.82 2.53
CA ARG A 97 11.10 -8.16 1.23
C ARG A 97 11.32 -9.10 0.05
N TYR A 98 12.23 -10.06 0.19
CA TYR A 98 12.68 -10.90 -0.95
C TYR A 98 12.31 -12.39 -0.82
N ARG A 99 11.44 -12.76 0.13
CA ARG A 99 10.97 -14.13 0.28
C ARG A 99 10.36 -14.68 -1.00
N ASP A 100 9.43 -13.95 -1.60
CA ASP A 100 8.68 -14.40 -2.77
C ASP A 100 9.62 -14.56 -3.98
N PHE A 101 10.55 -13.64 -4.17
CA PHE A 101 11.59 -13.77 -5.18
C PHE A 101 12.43 -15.04 -5.02
N VAL A 102 12.91 -15.29 -3.80
CA VAL A 102 13.75 -16.48 -3.52
C VAL A 102 12.94 -17.76 -3.68
N THR A 103 11.69 -17.80 -3.20
CA THR A 103 10.79 -18.94 -3.35
C THR A 103 10.52 -19.23 -4.82
N GLY A 104 10.10 -18.23 -5.59
CA GLY A 104 9.82 -18.40 -7.02
C GLY A 104 11.07 -18.78 -7.82
N GLN A 105 12.26 -18.25 -7.47
CA GLN A 105 13.51 -18.66 -8.08
C GLN A 105 13.84 -20.12 -7.78
N ASN A 106 13.65 -20.57 -6.54
CA ASN A 106 13.90 -21.96 -6.13
C ASN A 106 12.94 -22.93 -6.86
N GLU A 107 11.68 -22.59 -6.99
CA GLU A 107 10.70 -23.36 -7.76
C GLU A 107 11.11 -23.49 -9.23
N ARG A 108 11.56 -22.40 -9.85
CA ARG A 108 12.11 -22.41 -11.22
C ARG A 108 13.37 -23.28 -11.34
N ASN A 109 14.26 -23.24 -10.34
CA ASN A 109 15.45 -24.09 -10.29
C ASN A 109 15.07 -25.58 -10.25
N VAL A 110 14.15 -25.97 -9.37
CA VAL A 110 13.66 -27.35 -9.26
C VAL A 110 13.01 -27.79 -10.56
N LYS A 111 12.15 -26.98 -11.16
CA LYS A 111 11.51 -27.25 -12.46
C LYS A 111 12.53 -27.46 -13.58
N ASN A 112 13.62 -26.72 -13.54
CA ASN A 112 14.72 -26.81 -14.52
C ASN A 112 15.76 -27.89 -14.15
N ARG A 113 15.49 -28.73 -13.14
CA ARG A 113 16.38 -29.81 -12.65
C ARG A 113 17.72 -29.30 -12.09
N HIS A 114 17.72 -28.13 -11.47
CA HIS A 114 18.88 -27.50 -10.85
C HIS A 114 18.62 -27.13 -9.38
N PRO A 115 18.14 -28.06 -8.51
CA PRO A 115 17.85 -27.76 -7.10
C PRO A 115 19.10 -27.32 -6.32
N GLU A 116 20.30 -27.69 -6.77
CA GLU A 116 21.58 -27.26 -6.19
C GLU A 116 21.83 -25.75 -6.25
N ARG A 117 21.02 -25.03 -7.06
CA ARG A 117 21.05 -23.55 -7.15
C ARG A 117 20.10 -22.86 -6.22
N ASN A 118 19.34 -23.63 -5.45
CA ASN A 118 18.42 -23.07 -4.47
C ASN A 118 19.16 -22.26 -3.42
N LYS A 119 18.54 -21.18 -2.98
CA LYS A 119 19.11 -20.21 -2.04
C LYS A 119 18.13 -19.89 -0.93
N GLU A 120 18.66 -19.34 0.14
CA GLU A 120 17.92 -18.66 1.18
C GLU A 120 18.06 -17.15 1.02
N THR A 121 17.19 -16.37 1.68
CA THR A 121 17.26 -14.91 1.64
C THR A 121 18.60 -14.39 2.20
N GLY A 122 19.17 -15.08 3.21
CA GLY A 122 20.49 -14.76 3.76
C GLY A 122 21.65 -14.92 2.76
N ASP A 123 21.49 -15.72 1.71
CA ASP A 123 22.54 -15.85 0.68
C ASP A 123 22.61 -14.63 -0.22
N LEU A 124 21.53 -13.85 -0.33
CA LEU A 124 21.54 -12.58 -1.05
C LEU A 124 22.46 -11.56 -0.38
N LEU A 125 22.57 -11.57 0.95
CA LEU A 125 23.48 -10.70 1.72
C LEU A 125 24.96 -11.01 1.48
N LYS A 126 25.28 -12.26 1.09
CA LYS A 126 26.66 -12.71 0.84
C LYS A 126 27.12 -12.45 -0.60
N SER A 127 26.22 -12.06 -1.47
CA SER A 127 26.52 -11.84 -2.89
C SER A 127 26.82 -10.38 -3.19
N LYS A 128 27.96 -10.09 -3.83
CA LYS A 128 28.36 -8.73 -4.27
C LYS A 128 27.31 -8.05 -5.19
N LYS A 129 26.41 -8.82 -5.79
CA LYS A 129 25.37 -8.27 -6.69
C LYS A 129 24.11 -7.86 -5.96
N THR A 130 23.83 -8.49 -4.82
CA THR A 130 22.54 -8.38 -4.13
C THR A 130 22.65 -7.91 -2.68
N CYS A 131 23.85 -7.86 -2.10
CA CYS A 131 24.07 -7.32 -0.76
C CYS A 131 23.81 -5.80 -0.71
N PRO A 132 23.55 -5.24 0.48
CA PRO A 132 23.51 -3.81 0.66
C PRO A 132 24.79 -3.12 0.19
N GLU A 133 24.65 -1.92 -0.32
CA GLU A 133 25.75 -1.01 -0.57
C GLU A 133 26.00 -0.20 0.69
N GLU A 134 27.26 0.03 1.02
CA GLU A 134 27.67 0.90 2.11
C GLU A 134 28.15 2.23 1.56
N THR A 135 27.72 3.33 2.16
CA THR A 135 28.15 4.68 1.85
C THR A 135 28.73 5.32 3.10
N VAL A 136 29.91 5.94 2.97
CA VAL A 136 30.54 6.71 4.04
C VAL A 136 30.45 8.20 3.71
N TYR A 137 29.92 8.98 4.65
CA TYR A 137 29.81 10.44 4.58
C TYR A 137 30.75 11.08 5.60
N GLN A 138 31.62 11.99 5.14
CA GLN A 138 32.53 12.74 5.96
C GLN A 138 32.61 14.17 5.44
N ILE A 139 32.55 15.16 6.34
CA ILE A 139 32.71 16.57 5.99
C ILE A 139 33.88 17.13 6.79
N GLY A 140 34.99 17.37 6.07
CA GLY A 140 36.25 17.82 6.61
C GLY A 140 37.34 16.75 6.67
N THR A 141 38.43 17.10 7.32
CA THR A 141 39.62 16.27 7.55
C THR A 141 39.87 16.14 9.06
N LEU A 142 40.93 15.45 9.45
CA LEU A 142 41.32 15.31 10.85
C LEU A 142 41.45 16.66 11.58
N ASP A 143 42.05 17.66 10.92
CA ASP A 143 42.37 18.95 11.50
C ASP A 143 41.26 20.00 11.31
N ASN A 144 40.35 19.78 10.36
CA ASN A 144 39.30 20.72 10.00
C ASN A 144 38.04 19.95 9.57
N HIS A 145 37.23 19.51 10.54
CA HIS A 145 35.97 18.85 10.30
C HIS A 145 34.81 19.63 10.92
N VAL A 146 33.60 19.40 10.40
CA VAL A 146 32.38 19.97 10.97
C VAL A 146 32.08 19.32 12.33
N PRO A 147 31.36 20.02 13.22
CA PRO A 147 30.82 19.40 14.44
C PRO A 147 29.94 18.19 14.11
N PRO A 148 29.94 17.13 14.93
CA PRO A 148 29.11 15.95 14.71
C PRO A 148 27.63 16.25 14.51
N GLU A 149 27.12 17.22 15.24
CA GLU A 149 25.71 17.67 15.19
C GLU A 149 25.38 18.19 13.79
N LEU A 150 26.23 19.01 13.20
CA LEU A 150 26.04 19.55 11.86
C LEU A 150 26.18 18.47 10.80
N LEU A 151 27.10 17.51 10.98
CA LEU A 151 27.20 16.34 10.10
C LEU A 151 25.90 15.52 10.10
N ILE A 152 25.33 15.26 11.27
CA ILE A 152 24.04 14.55 11.39
C ILE A 152 22.93 15.33 10.69
N GLU A 153 22.79 16.63 10.96
CA GLU A 153 21.75 17.47 10.35
C GLU A 153 21.83 17.43 8.82
N ILE A 154 23.01 17.60 8.25
CA ILE A 154 23.21 17.58 6.79
C ILE A 154 22.92 16.19 6.21
N VAL A 155 23.45 15.13 6.81
CA VAL A 155 23.32 13.78 6.24
C VAL A 155 21.91 13.23 6.42
N THR A 156 21.23 13.51 7.54
CA THR A 156 19.84 13.09 7.73
C THR A 156 18.89 13.83 6.81
N GLU A 157 19.04 15.14 6.62
CA GLU A 157 18.26 15.90 5.63
C GLU A 157 18.49 15.35 4.22
N PHE A 158 19.74 15.04 3.86
CA PHE A 158 20.05 14.40 2.58
C PHE A 158 19.38 13.03 2.44
N MET A 159 19.40 12.18 3.48
CA MET A 159 18.74 10.86 3.48
C MET A 159 17.23 10.98 3.35
N GLU A 160 16.60 11.97 3.99
CA GLU A 160 15.16 12.26 3.85
C GLU A 160 14.81 12.61 2.41
N ILE A 161 15.59 13.47 1.75
CA ILE A 161 15.39 13.83 0.35
C ILE A 161 15.62 12.62 -0.57
N VAL A 162 16.64 11.79 -0.32
CA VAL A 162 16.87 10.54 -1.06
C VAL A 162 15.67 9.59 -0.90
N ASN A 163 15.17 9.44 0.31
CA ASN A 163 14.00 8.60 0.56
C ASN A 163 12.73 9.16 -0.11
N GLU A 164 12.51 10.47 -0.08
CA GLU A 164 11.37 11.11 -0.77
C GLU A 164 11.44 10.89 -2.29
N ARG A 165 12.62 11.09 -2.89
CA ARG A 165 12.80 11.03 -4.35
C ARG A 165 12.94 9.62 -4.89
N PHE A 166 13.62 8.74 -4.17
CA PHE A 166 14.08 7.44 -4.67
C PHE A 166 13.62 6.25 -3.82
N GLY A 167 12.90 6.48 -2.71
CA GLY A 167 12.50 5.46 -1.75
C GLY A 167 11.58 4.36 -2.30
N SER A 168 11.02 4.54 -3.51
CA SER A 168 10.33 3.45 -4.21
C SER A 168 11.26 2.29 -4.60
N HIS A 169 12.57 2.57 -4.79
CA HIS A 169 13.56 1.61 -5.27
C HIS A 169 14.91 1.65 -4.53
N VAL A 170 15.10 2.59 -3.61
CA VAL A 170 16.32 2.73 -2.78
C VAL A 170 15.88 2.72 -1.31
N HIS A 171 16.31 1.68 -0.58
CA HIS A 171 15.87 1.48 0.81
C HIS A 171 17.08 1.59 1.75
N ILE A 172 17.09 2.62 2.60
CA ILE A 172 18.10 2.79 3.66
C ILE A 172 17.76 1.82 4.79
N LEU A 173 18.68 0.95 5.14
CA LEU A 173 18.48 -0.12 6.12
C LEU A 173 18.92 0.31 7.52
N ASN A 174 20.11 0.87 7.61
CA ASN A 174 20.73 1.33 8.84
C ASN A 174 21.81 2.36 8.58
N TRP A 175 22.16 3.14 9.60
CA TRP A 175 23.32 3.99 9.59
C TRP A 175 23.88 4.22 11.01
N ALA A 176 25.17 4.50 11.09
CA ALA A 176 25.88 4.82 12.32
C ALA A 176 26.73 6.07 12.16
N LEU A 177 26.68 6.99 13.14
CA LEU A 177 27.66 8.04 13.31
C LEU A 177 28.76 7.52 14.21
N HIS A 178 29.97 7.49 13.71
CA HIS A 178 31.17 7.16 14.46
C HIS A 178 31.88 8.42 14.96
N LEU A 179 32.01 8.50 16.28
CA LEU A 179 32.75 9.53 17.01
C LEU A 179 34.04 8.97 17.63
N ASP A 180 34.19 7.67 17.60
CA ASP A 180 35.24 6.88 18.23
C ASP A 180 36.49 6.71 17.36
N GLU A 181 36.45 7.22 16.15
CA GLU A 181 37.59 7.27 15.23
C GLU A 181 38.14 8.69 15.11
N SER A 182 39.18 8.88 14.28
CA SER A 182 39.92 10.14 14.17
C SER A 182 39.05 11.31 13.66
N THR A 183 38.11 11.07 12.79
CA THR A 183 37.24 12.09 12.20
C THR A 183 35.80 11.63 12.25
N PRO A 184 34.84 12.45 12.69
CA PRO A 184 33.41 12.09 12.67
C PRO A 184 32.97 11.74 11.24
N HIS A 185 32.30 10.59 11.08
CA HIS A 185 31.78 10.14 9.82
C HIS A 185 30.57 9.24 10.00
N ILE A 186 29.75 9.12 8.96
CA ILE A 186 28.54 8.30 8.99
C ILE A 186 28.69 7.16 7.99
N HIS A 187 28.50 5.93 8.45
CA HIS A 187 28.30 4.76 7.62
C HIS A 187 26.79 4.54 7.43
N GLU A 188 26.35 4.47 6.20
CA GLU A 188 24.96 4.21 5.82
C GLU A 188 24.91 3.00 4.90
N ARG A 189 23.90 2.13 5.07
CA ARG A 189 23.72 0.95 4.24
C ARG A 189 22.33 0.94 3.62
N HIS A 190 22.31 0.74 2.29
CA HIS A 190 21.07 0.72 1.51
C HIS A 190 21.07 -0.42 0.48
N VAL A 191 19.87 -0.73 -0.03
CA VAL A 191 19.68 -1.69 -1.11
C VAL A 191 18.81 -1.09 -2.22
N PHE A 192 19.15 -1.48 -3.45
CA PHE A 192 18.34 -1.17 -4.64
C PHE A 192 17.47 -2.36 -5.00
N ASP A 193 16.17 -2.17 -5.17
CA ASP A 193 15.30 -3.23 -5.63
C ASP A 193 14.30 -2.79 -6.70
N CYS A 194 13.84 -3.74 -7.45
CA CYS A 194 12.84 -3.54 -8.48
C CYS A 194 12.11 -4.86 -8.76
N GLU A 195 10.92 -4.74 -9.31
CA GLU A 195 10.16 -5.88 -9.78
C GLU A 195 10.88 -6.55 -10.98
N ASN A 196 10.97 -7.87 -10.94
CA ASN A 196 11.54 -8.66 -12.03
C ASN A 196 10.46 -9.03 -13.06
N GLN A 197 10.84 -9.74 -14.12
CA GLN A 197 9.92 -10.19 -15.18
C GLN A 197 8.80 -11.15 -14.72
N TYR A 198 8.85 -11.61 -13.48
CA TYR A 198 7.86 -12.53 -12.89
C TYR A 198 6.95 -11.83 -11.87
N GLY A 199 7.06 -10.50 -11.72
CA GLY A 199 6.31 -9.74 -10.73
C GLY A 199 6.85 -9.85 -9.29
N GLU A 200 8.11 -10.32 -9.12
CA GLU A 200 8.72 -10.50 -7.81
C GLU A 200 9.71 -9.36 -7.53
N ILE A 201 9.65 -8.76 -6.35
CA ILE A 201 10.62 -7.74 -5.92
C ILE A 201 11.96 -8.42 -5.63
N ALA A 202 13.01 -7.97 -6.29
CA ALA A 202 14.35 -8.53 -6.19
C ALA A 202 15.42 -7.44 -6.08
N PRO A 203 16.55 -7.67 -5.37
CA PRO A 203 17.66 -6.73 -5.35
C PRO A 203 18.29 -6.63 -6.74
N GLN A 204 18.08 -5.51 -7.44
CA GLN A 204 18.47 -5.28 -8.83
C GLN A 204 18.82 -3.81 -9.06
N GLN A 205 20.07 -3.41 -8.78
CA GLN A 205 20.51 -2.01 -8.86
C GLN A 205 20.22 -1.35 -10.21
N GLU A 206 20.65 -1.98 -11.31
CA GLU A 206 20.56 -1.35 -12.63
C GLU A 206 19.12 -1.12 -13.08
N LYS A 207 18.22 -2.09 -12.81
CA LYS A 207 16.79 -1.96 -13.10
C LYS A 207 16.07 -0.99 -12.18
N ALA A 208 16.42 -0.96 -10.90
CA ALA A 208 15.90 0.00 -9.94
C ALA A 208 16.20 1.43 -10.39
N LEU A 209 17.44 1.68 -10.81
CA LEU A 209 17.86 3.00 -11.28
C LEU A 209 17.25 3.34 -12.65
N GLU A 210 17.00 2.35 -13.51
CA GLU A 210 16.23 2.53 -14.75
C GLU A 210 14.79 2.94 -14.46
N ALA A 211 14.12 2.26 -13.53
CA ALA A 211 12.77 2.57 -13.10
C ALA A 211 12.65 3.98 -12.50
N LEU A 212 13.68 4.44 -11.80
CA LEU A 212 13.82 5.82 -11.31
C LEU A 212 14.13 6.83 -12.42
N GLY A 213 14.33 6.39 -13.67
CA GLY A 213 14.59 7.24 -14.83
C GLY A 213 16.05 7.68 -14.96
N PHE A 214 17.00 7.06 -14.26
CA PHE A 214 18.42 7.34 -14.45
C PHE A 214 18.90 6.76 -15.78
N GLU A 215 19.59 7.58 -16.58
CA GLU A 215 20.16 7.21 -17.86
C GLU A 215 21.63 6.77 -17.71
N LEU A 216 22.11 6.05 -18.70
CA LEU A 216 23.53 5.75 -18.81
C LEU A 216 24.33 7.04 -19.09
N PRO A 217 25.57 7.20 -18.59
CA PRO A 217 26.44 8.31 -18.98
C PRO A 217 26.60 8.43 -20.49
N GLU A 218 26.68 7.30 -21.18
CA GLU A 218 26.79 7.19 -22.64
C GLU A 218 25.66 6.26 -23.13
N PRO A 219 24.46 6.80 -23.45
CA PRO A 219 23.28 5.98 -23.81
C PRO A 219 23.50 5.09 -25.03
N GLU A 220 24.36 5.50 -25.96
CA GLU A 220 24.69 4.76 -27.19
C GLU A 220 25.62 3.55 -26.95
N LYS A 221 26.20 3.44 -25.74
CA LYS A 221 27.08 2.33 -25.39
C LYS A 221 26.37 1.32 -24.50
N PRO A 222 26.75 0.04 -24.56
CA PRO A 222 26.18 -0.98 -23.69
C PRO A 222 26.54 -0.73 -22.22
N VAL A 223 25.66 -1.22 -21.31
CA VAL A 223 25.91 -1.21 -19.87
C VAL A 223 27.21 -1.94 -19.57
N GLY A 224 28.06 -1.34 -18.74
CA GLY A 224 29.34 -1.88 -18.34
C GLY A 224 29.94 -1.20 -17.11
N ARG A 225 31.14 -1.61 -16.72
CA ARG A 225 31.81 -1.08 -15.51
C ARG A 225 31.98 0.45 -15.52
N LYS A 226 32.17 1.05 -16.69
CA LYS A 226 32.40 2.50 -16.86
C LYS A 226 31.19 3.21 -17.49
N ASN A 227 30.07 2.48 -17.71
CA ASN A 227 28.87 3.04 -18.30
C ASN A 227 27.66 2.34 -17.66
N ASN A 228 27.20 2.83 -16.53
CA ASN A 228 26.07 2.27 -15.79
C ASN A 228 25.30 3.39 -15.09
N ARG A 229 24.04 3.12 -14.77
CA ARG A 229 23.13 4.09 -14.14
C ARG A 229 23.53 4.48 -12.71
N LYS A 230 24.35 3.64 -12.06
CA LYS A 230 24.88 3.96 -10.73
C LYS A 230 25.80 5.20 -10.77
N MET A 231 26.55 5.40 -11.84
CA MET A 231 27.42 6.58 -11.99
C MET A 231 26.61 7.88 -12.04
N THR A 232 25.48 7.89 -12.76
CA THR A 232 24.60 9.06 -12.82
C THR A 232 23.84 9.27 -11.52
N PHE A 233 23.39 8.20 -10.87
CA PHE A 233 22.78 8.26 -9.53
C PHE A 233 23.77 8.83 -8.50
N ASP A 234 25.00 8.34 -8.46
CA ASP A 234 26.01 8.82 -7.52
C ASP A 234 26.38 10.29 -7.77
N SER A 235 26.43 10.70 -9.03
CA SER A 235 26.64 12.12 -9.39
C SER A 235 25.48 12.99 -8.89
N ALA A 236 24.23 12.56 -9.08
CA ALA A 236 23.04 13.27 -8.60
C ALA A 236 23.04 13.35 -7.06
N CYS A 237 23.30 12.24 -6.37
CA CYS A 237 23.42 12.22 -4.91
C CYS A 237 24.53 13.15 -4.40
N ARG A 238 25.66 13.23 -5.11
CA ARG A 238 26.75 14.14 -4.73
C ARG A 238 26.31 15.60 -4.85
N VAL A 239 25.67 16.00 -5.96
CA VAL A 239 25.14 17.35 -6.13
C VAL A 239 24.13 17.67 -5.04
N LEU A 240 23.21 16.77 -4.77
CA LEU A 240 22.18 16.94 -3.75
C LEU A 240 22.80 17.15 -2.36
N LEU A 241 23.78 16.32 -1.98
CA LEU A 241 24.47 16.46 -0.70
C LEU A 241 25.24 17.80 -0.61
N PHE A 242 25.85 18.26 -1.70
CA PHE A 242 26.46 19.59 -1.78
C PHE A 242 25.46 20.71 -1.56
N ASP A 243 24.31 20.65 -2.21
CA ASP A 243 23.28 21.68 -2.08
C ASP A 243 22.72 21.73 -0.64
N VAL A 244 22.53 20.57 0.00
CA VAL A 244 22.14 20.50 1.42
C VAL A 244 23.25 21.10 2.31
N ALA A 245 24.51 20.74 2.11
CA ALA A 245 25.62 21.27 2.89
C ALA A 245 25.75 22.80 2.75
N LYS A 246 25.60 23.34 1.52
CA LYS A 246 25.55 24.80 1.27
C LYS A 246 24.38 25.48 1.95
N LYS A 247 23.19 24.84 1.98
CA LYS A 247 22.02 25.34 2.71
C LYS A 247 22.30 25.48 4.21
N HIS A 248 23.11 24.59 4.78
CA HIS A 248 23.59 24.68 6.16
C HIS A 248 24.78 25.67 6.35
N GLY A 249 25.12 26.46 5.34
CA GLY A 249 26.10 27.54 5.42
C GLY A 249 27.56 27.10 5.23
N LEU A 250 27.81 25.86 4.77
CA LEU A 250 29.17 25.41 4.53
C LEU A 250 29.74 25.98 3.22
N GLN A 251 31.02 26.38 3.27
CA GLN A 251 31.82 26.68 2.11
C GLN A 251 32.64 25.44 1.76
N LEU A 252 32.42 24.87 0.57
CA LEU A 252 33.03 23.60 0.14
C LEU A 252 34.18 23.85 -0.82
N GLU A 253 35.26 23.05 -0.71
CA GLU A 253 36.47 23.16 -1.52
C GLU A 253 36.23 22.91 -3.01
N GLU A 254 35.36 21.95 -3.32
CA GLU A 254 35.09 21.51 -4.70
C GLU A 254 33.60 21.53 -4.98
N GLU A 255 33.22 22.03 -6.16
CA GLU A 255 31.85 21.78 -6.69
C GLU A 255 31.87 20.48 -7.51
N PRO A 256 30.73 19.71 -7.48
CA PRO A 256 30.61 18.55 -8.31
C PRO A 256 30.54 18.96 -9.80
N GLU A 257 31.55 18.59 -10.58
CA GLU A 257 31.70 18.97 -11.99
C GLU A 257 30.81 18.19 -12.95
N TYR A 258 30.17 17.12 -12.51
CA TYR A 258 29.44 16.22 -13.40
C TYR A 258 27.96 16.57 -13.52
N GLY A 259 27.34 16.28 -14.70
CA GLY A 259 25.98 16.62 -15.14
C GLY A 259 24.80 16.31 -14.19
N GLY A 260 25.07 16.20 -12.88
CA GLY A 260 24.09 15.89 -11.84
C GLY A 260 22.96 16.92 -11.69
N ARG A 261 23.23 18.23 -11.98
CA ARG A 261 22.16 19.26 -11.89
C ARG A 261 21.10 19.08 -12.97
N ALA A 262 21.48 18.95 -14.22
CA ALA A 262 20.54 18.70 -15.32
C ALA A 262 19.74 17.40 -15.09
N TYR A 263 20.37 16.45 -14.44
CA TYR A 263 19.73 15.19 -14.07
C TYR A 263 18.70 15.35 -12.95
N LEU A 264 19.02 16.12 -11.92
CA LEU A 264 18.09 16.47 -10.83
C LEU A 264 16.91 17.29 -11.34
N GLU A 265 17.12 18.26 -12.22
CA GLU A 265 16.06 19.03 -12.86
C GLU A 265 15.09 18.12 -13.64
N LYS A 266 15.63 17.14 -14.39
CA LYS A 266 14.83 16.14 -15.09
C LYS A 266 14.05 15.26 -14.10
N GLN A 267 14.68 14.82 -13.00
CA GLN A 267 14.04 14.05 -11.94
C GLN A 267 12.96 14.86 -11.23
N ASP A 268 13.19 16.13 -10.94
CA ASP A 268 12.19 17.01 -10.34
C ASP A 268 10.96 17.15 -11.25
N TYR A 269 11.16 17.26 -12.56
CA TYR A 269 10.07 17.26 -13.53
C TYR A 269 9.29 15.94 -13.54
N ILE A 270 9.98 14.81 -13.51
CA ILE A 270 9.35 13.47 -13.45
C ILE A 270 8.55 13.33 -12.15
N LEU A 271 9.15 13.71 -11.01
CA LEU A 271 8.51 13.67 -9.70
C LEU A 271 7.26 14.58 -9.65
N PHE A 272 7.36 15.78 -10.22
CA PHE A 272 6.22 16.69 -10.36
C PHE A 272 5.09 16.04 -11.16
N LYS A 273 5.40 15.42 -12.29
CA LYS A 273 4.41 14.71 -13.12
C LYS A 273 3.79 13.51 -12.39
N GLN A 274 4.58 12.77 -11.62
CA GLN A 274 4.08 11.65 -10.82
C GLN A 274 3.16 12.14 -9.68
N LYS A 275 3.53 13.23 -9.00
CA LYS A 275 2.68 13.86 -7.97
C LYS A 275 1.36 14.37 -8.57
N GLU A 276 1.39 14.97 -9.76
CA GLU A 276 0.18 15.41 -10.48
C GLU A 276 -0.73 14.22 -10.84
N GLN A 277 -0.15 13.11 -11.33
CA GLN A 277 -0.89 11.88 -11.62
C GLN A 277 -1.48 11.23 -10.38
N LEU A 278 -0.74 11.22 -9.28
CA LEU A 278 -1.20 10.68 -8.00
C LEU A 278 -2.39 11.48 -7.48
N ALA A 279 -2.29 12.81 -7.46
CA ALA A 279 -3.39 13.69 -7.05
C ALA A 279 -4.66 13.49 -7.90
N ALA A 280 -4.49 13.33 -9.23
CA ALA A 280 -5.61 13.02 -10.12
C ALA A 280 -6.23 11.63 -9.85
N GLN A 281 -5.42 10.64 -9.46
CA GLN A 281 -5.91 9.31 -9.07
C GLN A 281 -6.64 9.35 -7.72
N GLU A 282 -6.12 10.10 -6.75
CA GLU A 282 -6.75 10.30 -5.44
C GLU A 282 -8.12 10.98 -5.58
N GLN A 283 -8.20 12.06 -6.38
CA GLN A 283 -9.45 12.73 -6.68
C GLN A 283 -10.47 11.78 -7.33
N LYS A 284 -10.01 10.96 -8.27
CA LYS A 284 -10.86 9.97 -8.94
C LYS A 284 -11.34 8.87 -7.99
N LEU A 285 -10.49 8.48 -7.04
CA LEU A 285 -10.84 7.52 -5.99
C LEU A 285 -11.91 8.10 -5.07
N GLU A 286 -11.77 9.36 -4.67
CA GLU A 286 -12.74 10.07 -3.84
C GLU A 286 -14.11 10.20 -4.54
N GLU A 287 -14.13 10.57 -5.83
CA GLU A 287 -15.36 10.59 -6.63
C GLU A 287 -16.03 9.21 -6.73
N LEU A 288 -15.24 8.15 -6.88
CA LEU A 288 -15.75 6.78 -6.93
C LEU A 288 -16.29 6.33 -5.57
N THR A 289 -15.65 6.74 -4.49
CA THR A 289 -16.08 6.44 -3.12
C THR A 289 -17.43 7.11 -2.83
N MET A 290 -17.58 8.40 -3.16
CA MET A 290 -18.88 9.09 -3.03
C MET A 290 -19.99 8.42 -3.86
N LYS A 291 -19.68 8.00 -5.10
CA LYS A 291 -20.67 7.28 -5.93
C LYS A 291 -21.05 5.92 -5.34
N ILE A 292 -20.15 5.23 -4.67
CA ILE A 292 -20.46 3.97 -3.97
C ILE A 292 -21.36 4.23 -2.77
N GLU A 293 -21.09 5.28 -1.99
CA GLU A 293 -21.93 5.67 -0.85
C GLU A 293 -23.35 6.05 -1.31
N ASP A 294 -23.48 6.80 -2.42
CA ASP A 294 -24.78 7.15 -3.03
C ASP A 294 -25.55 5.89 -3.47
N VAL A 295 -24.88 4.92 -4.06
CA VAL A 295 -25.48 3.65 -4.48
C VAL A 295 -25.90 2.82 -3.26
N GLU A 296 -25.12 2.80 -2.19
CA GLU A 296 -25.47 2.11 -0.96
C GLU A 296 -26.70 2.73 -0.29
N ALA A 297 -26.78 4.06 -0.22
CA ALA A 297 -27.95 4.77 0.29
C ALA A 297 -29.21 4.48 -0.55
N LEU A 298 -29.07 4.47 -1.87
CA LEU A 298 -30.16 4.13 -2.79
C LEU A 298 -30.63 2.68 -2.60
N VAL A 299 -29.71 1.73 -2.42
CA VAL A 299 -30.05 0.32 -2.15
C VAL A 299 -30.84 0.19 -0.84
N ASP A 300 -30.47 0.98 0.17
CA ASP A 300 -31.15 0.98 1.45
C ASP A 300 -32.60 1.49 1.33
N GLU A 301 -32.81 2.61 0.63
CA GLU A 301 -34.14 3.17 0.37
C GLU A 301 -35.02 2.23 -0.47
N VAL A 302 -34.50 1.70 -1.56
CA VAL A 302 -35.21 0.77 -2.43
C VAL A 302 -35.54 -0.53 -1.70
N ALA A 303 -34.68 -1.03 -0.82
CA ALA A 303 -34.99 -2.23 -0.03
C ALA A 303 -36.17 -2.04 0.93
N ASP A 304 -36.25 -0.86 1.57
CA ASP A 304 -37.37 -0.53 2.46
C ASP A 304 -38.72 -0.41 1.68
N ILE A 305 -38.69 0.28 0.54
CA ILE A 305 -39.88 0.41 -0.35
C ILE A 305 -40.31 -0.97 -0.88
N ALA A 306 -39.35 -1.80 -1.31
CA ALA A 306 -39.62 -3.14 -1.83
C ALA A 306 -40.23 -4.05 -0.75
N TYR A 307 -39.76 -3.95 0.49
CA TYR A 307 -40.32 -4.71 1.60
C TYR A 307 -41.77 -4.28 1.90
N ASP A 308 -42.05 -2.98 2.01
CA ASP A 308 -43.34 -2.45 2.28
C ASP A 308 -44.35 -2.84 1.17
N LYS A 309 -43.92 -2.79 -0.10
CA LYS A 309 -44.72 -3.24 -1.24
C LYS A 309 -44.99 -4.74 -1.23
N ALA A 310 -44.01 -5.55 -0.84
CA ALA A 310 -44.18 -6.99 -0.70
C ALA A 310 -45.21 -7.33 0.38
N VAL A 311 -45.21 -6.62 1.52
CA VAL A 311 -46.20 -6.79 2.59
C VAL A 311 -47.59 -6.44 2.10
N GLU A 312 -47.72 -5.36 1.31
CA GLU A 312 -49.00 -4.96 0.69
C GLU A 312 -49.54 -6.06 -0.27
N VAL A 313 -48.68 -6.55 -1.15
CA VAL A 313 -49.02 -7.62 -2.12
C VAL A 313 -49.46 -8.91 -1.40
N VAL A 314 -48.72 -9.31 -0.34
CA VAL A 314 -49.08 -10.49 0.46
C VAL A 314 -50.43 -10.30 1.13
N ALA A 315 -50.71 -9.12 1.68
CA ALA A 315 -52.00 -8.81 2.30
C ALA A 315 -53.16 -8.85 1.28
N ASP A 316 -52.94 -8.31 0.09
CA ASP A 316 -53.94 -8.31 -0.99
C ASP A 316 -54.15 -9.71 -1.59
N THR A 317 -53.08 -10.52 -1.72
CA THR A 317 -53.20 -11.92 -2.18
C THR A 317 -54.00 -12.76 -1.21
N VAL A 318 -53.76 -12.63 0.10
CA VAL A 318 -54.53 -13.31 1.14
C VAL A 318 -56.00 -12.89 1.08
N LYS A 319 -56.27 -11.60 0.83
CA LYS A 319 -57.62 -11.09 0.66
C LYS A 319 -58.35 -11.69 -0.54
N LEU A 320 -57.65 -11.90 -1.66
CA LEU A 320 -58.23 -12.44 -2.89
C LEU A 320 -58.46 -13.95 -2.84
N GLU A 321 -57.51 -14.71 -2.27
CA GLU A 321 -57.53 -16.18 -2.38
C GLU A 321 -58.31 -16.87 -1.27
N THR A 322 -58.34 -16.33 -0.04
CA THR A 322 -58.79 -17.08 1.12
C THR A 322 -60.35 -17.12 1.30
N HIS A 323 -61.12 -16.20 0.77
CA HIS A 323 -62.55 -16.14 1.10
C HIS A 323 -63.47 -15.74 -0.06
N LYS A 324 -62.93 -15.52 -1.25
CA LYS A 324 -63.74 -15.09 -2.41
C LYS A 324 -64.71 -16.17 -2.85
N GLU A 325 -64.32 -17.42 -2.81
CA GLU A 325 -65.17 -18.56 -3.16
C GLU A 325 -66.16 -18.87 -2.09
N ASP A 326 -65.84 -18.78 -0.80
CA ASP A 326 -66.77 -18.97 0.31
C ASP A 326 -67.82 -17.92 0.30
N ILE A 327 -67.53 -16.67 0.10
CA ILE A 327 -68.52 -15.58 -0.01
C ILE A 327 -69.46 -15.82 -1.20
N LYS A 328 -68.87 -16.20 -2.36
CA LYS A 328 -69.62 -16.49 -3.59
C LYS A 328 -70.55 -17.65 -3.39
N LEU A 329 -70.21 -18.72 -2.68
CA LEU A 329 -71.07 -19.84 -2.33
C LEU A 329 -72.23 -19.42 -1.44
N VAL A 330 -71.97 -18.57 -0.44
CA VAL A 330 -73.02 -18.03 0.45
C VAL A 330 -73.98 -17.09 -0.30
N GLU A 331 -73.38 -16.27 -1.23
CA GLU A 331 -74.24 -15.40 -2.10
C GLU A 331 -75.12 -16.22 -3.06
N GLN A 332 -74.54 -17.29 -3.66
CA GLN A 332 -75.35 -18.22 -4.46
C GLN A 332 -76.46 -18.87 -3.65
N SER A 333 -76.18 -19.29 -2.42
CA SER A 333 -77.16 -19.82 -1.49
C SER A 333 -78.26 -18.77 -1.14
N LYS A 334 -77.82 -17.50 -0.98
CA LYS A 334 -78.80 -16.38 -0.73
C LYS A 334 -79.64 -16.11 -1.95
N ALA A 335 -79.01 -16.10 -3.16
CA ALA A 335 -79.78 -15.97 -4.42
C ALA A 335 -80.81 -17.07 -4.59
N TRP A 336 -80.41 -18.33 -4.25
CA TRP A 336 -81.35 -19.44 -4.29
C TRP A 336 -82.50 -19.30 -3.27
N VAL A 337 -82.26 -18.82 -2.03
CA VAL A 337 -83.28 -18.53 -1.01
C VAL A 337 -84.25 -17.46 -1.49
N LEU A 338 -83.84 -16.48 -2.26
CA LEU A 338 -84.62 -15.39 -2.82
C LEU A 338 -85.36 -15.76 -4.13
N SER A 339 -85.07 -16.95 -4.70
CA SER A 339 -85.69 -17.38 -5.96
C SER A 339 -87.19 -17.45 -5.87
N PRO A 340 -87.97 -16.93 -6.87
CA PRO A 340 -89.40 -16.97 -6.91
C PRO A 340 -90.02 -18.36 -6.95
N GLU A 341 -89.24 -19.35 -7.33
CA GLU A 341 -89.68 -20.75 -7.45
C GLU A 341 -89.88 -21.45 -6.10
N ARG A 342 -89.41 -20.83 -5.05
CA ARG A 342 -89.37 -21.37 -3.70
C ARG A 342 -90.66 -21.04 -2.97
N LYS A 343 -91.47 -22.06 -2.62
CA LYS A 343 -92.68 -21.92 -1.85
C LYS A 343 -92.42 -21.78 -0.34
N ALA A 344 -91.77 -20.68 0.07
CA ALA A 344 -91.45 -20.39 1.46
C ALA A 344 -92.18 -19.13 1.92
N SER A 345 -92.54 -19.05 3.20
CA SER A 345 -93.21 -17.85 3.72
C SER A 345 -92.20 -16.68 3.77
N LYS A 346 -92.70 -15.45 3.68
CA LYS A 346 -91.89 -14.23 3.73
C LYS A 346 -91.01 -14.18 4.98
N LYS A 347 -91.54 -14.63 6.15
CA LYS A 347 -90.79 -14.68 7.41
C LYS A 347 -89.60 -15.68 7.37
N GLU A 348 -89.77 -16.85 6.73
CA GLU A 348 -88.73 -17.86 6.58
C GLU A 348 -87.61 -17.37 5.64
N VAL A 349 -88.02 -16.71 4.56
CA VAL A 349 -87.04 -16.10 3.63
C VAL A 349 -86.24 -15.00 4.33
N GLU A 350 -86.87 -14.07 5.04
CA GLU A 350 -86.26 -13.02 5.79
C GLU A 350 -85.23 -13.57 6.86
N TYR A 351 -85.70 -14.62 7.58
CA TYR A 351 -84.79 -15.28 8.56
C TYR A 351 -83.60 -15.94 7.93
N ALA A 352 -83.82 -16.67 6.81
CA ALA A 352 -82.70 -17.33 6.10
C ALA A 352 -81.71 -16.33 5.52
N VAL A 353 -82.19 -15.24 4.89
CA VAL A 353 -81.33 -14.15 4.36
C VAL A 353 -80.55 -13.52 5.48
N LYS A 354 -81.19 -13.17 6.61
CA LYS A 354 -80.46 -12.58 7.77
C LYS A 354 -79.38 -13.49 8.32
N ARG A 355 -79.57 -14.81 8.33
CA ARG A 355 -78.55 -15.78 8.75
C ARG A 355 -77.41 -15.85 7.75
N LEU A 356 -77.67 -15.87 6.43
CA LEU A 356 -76.67 -15.87 5.38
C LEU A 356 -75.86 -14.56 5.39
N ASP A 357 -76.47 -13.41 5.59
CA ASP A 357 -75.78 -12.12 5.77
C ASP A 357 -74.89 -12.14 7.01
N GLY A 358 -75.36 -12.77 8.10
CA GLY A 358 -74.53 -12.98 9.30
C GLY A 358 -73.30 -13.91 9.07
N VAL A 359 -73.43 -14.86 8.12
CA VAL A 359 -72.29 -15.70 7.70
C VAL A 359 -71.31 -14.88 6.90
N ILE A 360 -71.78 -14.12 5.89
CA ILE A 360 -70.93 -13.24 5.09
C ILE A 360 -70.17 -12.24 5.99
N ALA A 361 -70.91 -11.61 6.94
CA ALA A 361 -70.34 -10.68 7.88
C ALA A 361 -69.19 -11.33 8.74
N ARG A 362 -69.41 -12.58 9.21
CA ARG A 362 -68.39 -13.31 9.98
C ARG A 362 -67.17 -13.65 9.13
N ILE A 363 -67.34 -14.14 7.90
CA ILE A 363 -66.25 -14.44 6.97
C ILE A 363 -65.45 -13.16 6.70
N THR A 364 -66.15 -12.05 6.38
CA THR A 364 -65.49 -10.74 6.10
C THR A 364 -64.69 -10.22 7.30
N ASN A 365 -65.24 -10.34 8.52
CA ASN A 365 -64.64 -9.90 9.74
C ASN A 365 -63.38 -10.79 10.09
N ALA A 366 -63.51 -12.11 9.91
CA ALA A 366 -62.38 -13.04 10.09
C ALA A 366 -61.24 -12.72 9.11
N MET A 367 -61.60 -12.47 7.84
CA MET A 367 -60.61 -12.06 6.81
C MET A 367 -59.91 -10.76 7.20
N LYS A 368 -60.65 -9.71 7.58
CA LYS A 368 -60.07 -8.43 8.02
C LYS A 368 -59.11 -8.63 9.20
N SER A 369 -59.52 -9.43 10.20
CA SER A 369 -58.69 -9.73 11.36
C SER A 369 -57.41 -10.48 10.99
N THR A 370 -57.49 -11.43 10.04
CA THR A 370 -56.31 -12.19 9.56
C THR A 370 -55.34 -11.29 8.81
N ILE A 371 -55.84 -10.46 7.89
CA ILE A 371 -55.02 -9.49 7.16
C ILE A 371 -54.33 -8.54 8.13
N GLN A 372 -55.05 -8.00 9.10
CA GLN A 372 -54.51 -7.10 10.10
C GLN A 372 -53.42 -7.78 10.95
N LYS A 373 -53.62 -9.05 11.33
CA LYS A 373 -52.57 -9.81 12.05
C LYS A 373 -51.35 -10.02 11.20
N ILE A 374 -51.46 -10.38 9.91
CA ILE A 374 -50.38 -10.56 8.98
C ILE A 374 -49.61 -9.26 8.83
N GLN A 375 -50.28 -8.15 8.52
CA GLN A 375 -49.66 -6.84 8.39
C GLN A 375 -48.96 -6.43 9.67
N THR A 376 -49.60 -6.54 10.83
CA THR A 376 -48.98 -6.21 12.12
C THR A 376 -47.77 -7.07 12.42
N THR A 377 -47.76 -8.33 12.02
CA THR A 377 -46.63 -9.24 12.23
C THR A 377 -45.44 -8.91 11.31
N LEU A 378 -45.72 -8.69 10.02
CA LEU A 378 -44.70 -8.37 9.03
C LEU A 378 -44.12 -6.96 9.24
N MET A 379 -44.93 -6.01 9.75
CA MET A 379 -44.45 -4.64 10.04
C MET A 379 -43.82 -4.48 11.42
N LYS A 380 -43.66 -5.58 12.20
CA LYS A 380 -42.84 -5.51 13.42
C LYS A 380 -41.41 -5.07 13.07
N PRO A 381 -40.82 -4.13 13.84
CA PRO A 381 -39.48 -3.60 13.53
C PRO A 381 -38.41 -4.68 13.30
N GLU A 382 -38.43 -5.74 14.10
CA GLU A 382 -37.47 -6.85 13.99
C GLU A 382 -37.63 -7.65 12.69
N VAL A 383 -38.89 -7.94 12.30
CA VAL A 383 -39.20 -8.70 11.08
C VAL A 383 -38.94 -7.87 9.84
N LYS A 384 -39.34 -6.59 9.87
CA LYS A 384 -39.05 -5.63 8.79
C LYS A 384 -37.56 -5.51 8.60
N LYS A 385 -36.76 -5.29 9.68
CA LYS A 385 -35.30 -5.19 9.63
C LYS A 385 -34.66 -6.46 9.04
N ALA A 386 -35.08 -7.63 9.48
CA ALA A 386 -34.54 -8.89 8.95
C ALA A 386 -34.91 -9.08 7.46
N GLY A 387 -36.11 -8.69 7.02
CA GLY A 387 -36.53 -8.77 5.62
C GLY A 387 -35.78 -7.79 4.72
N THR A 388 -35.63 -6.53 5.14
CA THR A 388 -34.88 -5.52 4.39
C THR A 388 -33.40 -5.88 4.30
N GLU A 389 -32.78 -6.42 5.35
CA GLU A 389 -31.39 -6.90 5.31
C GLU A 389 -31.20 -8.05 4.29
N GLN A 390 -32.15 -8.95 4.17
CA GLN A 390 -32.10 -9.99 3.14
C GLN A 390 -32.17 -9.43 1.72
N ILE A 391 -33.01 -8.42 1.49
CA ILE A 391 -33.16 -7.74 0.20
C ILE A 391 -31.85 -7.02 -0.14
N LYS A 392 -31.29 -6.26 0.81
CA LYS A 392 -29.99 -5.57 0.68
C LYS A 392 -28.87 -6.54 0.32
N LYS A 393 -28.78 -7.65 1.03
CA LYS A 393 -27.74 -8.67 0.78
C LYS A 393 -27.83 -9.25 -0.64
N LYS A 394 -29.03 -9.53 -1.12
CA LYS A 394 -29.24 -10.00 -2.50
C LYS A 394 -28.94 -8.93 -3.53
N ALA A 395 -29.31 -7.68 -3.30
CA ALA A 395 -29.01 -6.55 -4.18
C ALA A 395 -27.50 -6.31 -4.28
N LYS A 396 -26.77 -6.26 -3.14
CA LYS A 396 -25.31 -6.09 -3.10
C LYS A 396 -24.59 -7.23 -3.82
N SER A 397 -24.98 -8.49 -3.62
CA SER A 397 -24.36 -9.62 -4.32
C SER A 397 -24.55 -9.56 -5.84
N SER A 398 -25.74 -9.17 -6.30
CA SER A 398 -26.02 -8.99 -7.74
C SER A 398 -25.20 -7.85 -8.35
N ILE A 399 -25.05 -6.72 -7.65
CA ILE A 399 -24.24 -5.58 -8.11
C ILE A 399 -22.76 -5.97 -8.22
N ILE A 400 -22.22 -6.65 -7.20
CA ILE A 400 -20.82 -7.10 -7.19
C ILE A 400 -20.57 -8.08 -8.34
N GLU A 401 -21.49 -9.00 -8.60
CA GLU A 401 -21.38 -9.96 -9.70
C GLU A 401 -21.38 -9.27 -11.07
N GLN A 402 -22.24 -8.26 -11.26
CA GLN A 402 -22.27 -7.48 -12.48
C GLN A 402 -21.01 -6.63 -12.68
N LEU A 403 -20.46 -6.05 -11.61
CA LEU A 403 -19.22 -5.28 -11.65
C LEU A 403 -18.03 -6.17 -12.00
N SER A 404 -17.94 -7.36 -11.40
CA SER A 404 -16.86 -8.32 -11.70
C SER A 404 -16.93 -8.83 -13.13
N ARG A 405 -18.14 -9.07 -13.67
CA ARG A 405 -18.32 -9.42 -15.07
C ARG A 405 -17.87 -8.31 -16.02
N LYS A 406 -18.28 -7.05 -15.74
CA LYS A 406 -17.85 -5.91 -16.55
C LYS A 406 -16.33 -5.67 -16.49
N LYS A 407 -15.72 -5.84 -15.30
CA LYS A 407 -14.26 -5.74 -15.15
C LYS A 407 -13.53 -6.77 -16.00
N LYS A 408 -14.03 -8.01 -16.03
CA LYS A 408 -13.49 -9.08 -16.89
C LYS A 408 -13.65 -8.76 -18.40
N GLU A 409 -14.82 -8.28 -18.81
CA GLU A 409 -15.07 -7.85 -20.19
C GLU A 409 -14.15 -6.68 -20.62
N MET A 410 -13.85 -5.74 -19.71
CA MET A 410 -12.92 -4.63 -20.00
C MET A 410 -11.48 -5.13 -20.13
N ALA A 411 -11.02 -6.02 -19.23
CA ALA A 411 -9.70 -6.60 -19.32
C ALA A 411 -9.50 -7.41 -20.62
N GLU A 412 -10.49 -8.17 -21.04
CA GLU A 412 -10.47 -8.91 -22.32
C GLU A 412 -10.41 -7.97 -23.53
N ARG A 413 -11.08 -6.81 -23.47
CA ARG A 413 -11.01 -5.77 -24.52
C ARG A 413 -9.65 -5.06 -24.57
N GLU A 414 -8.99 -4.83 -23.44
CA GLU A 414 -7.63 -4.28 -23.40
C GLU A 414 -6.61 -5.24 -23.97
N VAL A 415 -6.67 -6.51 -23.63
CA VAL A 415 -5.80 -7.56 -24.21
C VAL A 415 -5.98 -7.66 -25.72
N SER A 416 -7.21 -7.52 -26.24
CA SER A 416 -7.48 -7.55 -27.67
C SER A 416 -6.97 -6.30 -28.43
N ARG A 417 -6.78 -5.17 -27.74
CA ARG A 417 -6.22 -3.94 -28.31
C ARG A 417 -4.69 -3.93 -28.35
N THR A 418 -4.03 -4.74 -27.52
CA THR A 418 -2.55 -4.82 -27.44
C THR A 418 -1.93 -5.84 -28.40
N ILE A 419 -2.71 -6.57 -29.19
CA ILE A 419 -2.17 -7.44 -30.25
C ILE A 419 -1.92 -6.57 -31.48
N PRO A 420 -0.64 -6.30 -31.85
CA PRO A 420 -0.34 -5.57 -33.06
C PRO A 420 -0.79 -6.40 -34.26
N ALA A 421 -1.53 -5.78 -35.17
CA ALA A 421 -1.92 -6.39 -36.45
C ALA A 421 -0.64 -6.86 -37.17
N LYS A 422 -0.51 -8.17 -37.42
CA LYS A 422 0.56 -8.71 -38.25
C LYS A 422 0.57 -7.96 -39.59
N SER A 423 1.62 -7.18 -39.85
CA SER A 423 1.88 -6.59 -41.15
C SER A 423 2.03 -7.72 -42.19
N LYS A 424 1.17 -7.75 -43.15
CA LYS A 424 1.37 -8.57 -44.38
C LYS A 424 2.67 -8.09 -45.01
N LYS A 425 3.72 -8.91 -44.99
CA LYS A 425 4.82 -8.78 -45.97
C LYS A 425 4.23 -8.99 -47.34
N GLN A 426 4.22 -7.95 -48.13
CA GLN A 426 4.12 -8.09 -49.59
C GLN A 426 5.46 -8.63 -50.06
N ASP A 427 5.42 -9.86 -50.60
CA ASP A 427 6.44 -10.35 -51.50
C ASP A 427 6.41 -9.46 -52.75
N MET A 428 7.47 -8.74 -52.99
CA MET A 428 7.81 -8.19 -54.28
C MET A 428 9.12 -8.85 -54.73
N GLU A 429 9.01 -9.84 -55.59
CA GLU A 429 10.05 -10.24 -56.49
C GLU A 429 10.37 -9.08 -57.45
N LEU A 430 11.64 -8.67 -57.50
CA LEU A 430 12.43 -8.45 -58.71
C LEU A 430 13.84 -8.02 -58.32
#